data_06822008aa25e9d61687366d24c6ccb0
#
_entry.id   06822008aa25e9d61687366d24c6ccb0
#
_cell.length_a   1.000
_cell.length_b   1.000
_cell.length_c   1.000
_cell.angle_alpha   90.00
_cell.angle_beta   90.00
_cell.angle_gamma   90.00
#
_symmetry.space_group_name_H-M   'P 1'
#
loop_
_entity.id
_entity.type
_entity.pdbx_description
1 polymer ?
#
loop_
_entity_poly.entity_id
_entity_poly.type
_entity_poly.pdbx_seq_one_letter_code
_entity_poly.pdbx_strand_id
1 'polypeptide(L)'
;MGTANPVRIELAASPPCETFRRRFVVEAGNRASAEQASSIRDGRSNSAAPIIAFISAAALVGFAANLSMHLLNLRMQYLGFSGLAIGLSVAIQALGIIIAAPLTKHVISLFGVRQTLLMSALVSSAALVSFNFAADLFIWNSMRFVFATGLALLFTASESLIISRTDAANRGRVVGWYATALATGTASGPVLVTIVGVHGAAPLLWGALLFWVATIPTVACLKRGEELAPVVRSSTIFATIRFAPIAFLSAFVFGVADNGGLAMLSVYSVLSGYDYTSAVTLAVFATVGAIVLQIPLGYSANSRDPRSVLLCCGICSMILLSLLPNIMTVKPIAFGVVFALGGFLEGLYTVGLICIAKNYRGFGISTANGCFVSMCGFGELMGPLATGVSLQYFGSGGFVLGLTLTLAVYISLVASIKQAANKSIAGPLSTTLVRSSD
;
A
#
# COMPACT_ATOMS: atom_id res chain seq x y z
N MET A 1 60.61 25.45 -71.16
CA MET A 1 60.30 26.05 -69.85
C MET A 1 58.81 26.11 -69.75
N GLY A 2 58.21 25.31 -68.99
CA GLY A 2 56.78 25.23 -68.82
C GLY A 2 56.45 24.22 -67.73
N THR A 3 56.19 24.70 -66.55
CA THR A 3 55.95 23.96 -65.34
C THR A 3 54.60 23.33 -65.39
N ALA A 4 54.49 22.03 -65.27
CA ALA A 4 53.26 21.25 -65.15
C ALA A 4 52.71 21.36 -63.72
N ASN A 5 51.41 21.71 -63.60
CA ASN A 5 50.67 21.69 -62.37
C ASN A 5 50.03 20.32 -62.18
N PRO A 6 50.12 19.67 -61.00
CA PRO A 6 49.45 18.41 -60.77
C PRO A 6 47.97 18.57 -60.47
N VAL A 7 47.13 17.83 -61.21
CA VAL A 7 45.72 17.70 -61.05
C VAL A 7 45.44 16.94 -59.75
N ARG A 8 44.79 17.61 -58.81
CA ARG A 8 44.26 17.03 -57.58
C ARG A 8 42.95 16.28 -57.92
N ILE A 9 42.96 14.99 -57.85
CA ILE A 9 41.74 14.17 -57.95
C ILE A 9 41.03 14.23 -56.59
N GLU A 10 39.90 14.99 -56.53
CA GLU A 10 38.97 14.90 -55.41
C GLU A 10 38.18 13.59 -55.53
N LEU A 11 38.43 12.68 -54.58
CA LEU A 11 37.62 11.48 -54.35
C LEU A 11 36.24 11.96 -53.81
N ALA A 12 35.23 11.91 -54.66
CA ALA A 12 33.84 12.09 -54.28
C ALA A 12 33.45 11.04 -53.26
N ALA A 13 33.13 11.48 -52.03
CA ALA A 13 32.63 10.64 -50.98
C ALA A 13 31.24 10.08 -51.37
N SER A 14 31.10 8.77 -51.38
CA SER A 14 29.84 8.06 -51.55
C SER A 14 28.83 8.47 -50.48
N PRO A 15 27.53 8.65 -50.82
CA PRO A 15 26.52 9.04 -49.83
C PRO A 15 26.32 7.91 -48.81
N PRO A 16 26.07 8.28 -47.52
CA PRO A 16 26.11 7.33 -46.44
C PRO A 16 24.90 6.40 -46.48
N CYS A 17 25.16 5.13 -46.59
CA CYS A 17 24.20 4.03 -46.45
C CYS A 17 23.48 4.03 -45.08
N GLU A 18 24.01 4.77 -44.12
CA GLU A 18 23.44 4.93 -42.77
C GLU A 18 22.16 5.77 -42.71
N THR A 19 22.02 6.79 -43.54
CA THR A 19 20.80 7.64 -43.56
C THR A 19 19.60 6.89 -44.14
N PHE A 20 19.83 6.00 -45.10
CA PHE A 20 18.77 5.15 -45.68
C PHE A 20 18.33 4.07 -44.68
N ARG A 21 19.27 3.47 -43.94
CA ARG A 21 18.98 2.47 -42.91
C ARG A 21 18.25 3.08 -41.71
N ARG A 22 18.61 4.28 -41.28
CA ARG A 22 17.89 5.01 -40.20
C ARG A 22 16.45 5.39 -40.60
N ARG A 23 16.22 5.83 -41.81
CA ARG A 23 14.86 6.14 -42.30
C ARG A 23 13.98 4.88 -42.35
N PHE A 24 14.50 3.75 -42.85
CA PHE A 24 13.73 2.50 -42.92
C PHE A 24 13.43 1.92 -41.54
N VAL A 25 14.36 2.01 -40.58
CA VAL A 25 14.14 1.54 -39.19
C VAL A 25 13.15 2.45 -38.46
N VAL A 26 13.19 3.76 -38.68
CA VAL A 26 12.25 4.72 -38.09
C VAL A 26 10.85 4.59 -38.69
N GLU A 27 10.73 4.40 -40.02
CA GLU A 27 9.43 4.18 -40.67
C GLU A 27 8.82 2.82 -40.36
N ALA A 28 9.62 1.74 -40.29
CA ALA A 28 9.18 0.42 -39.86
C ALA A 28 8.77 0.44 -38.37
N GLY A 29 9.53 1.12 -37.50
CA GLY A 29 9.19 1.34 -36.11
C GLY A 29 7.88 2.14 -35.93
N ASN A 30 7.68 3.19 -36.74
CA ASN A 30 6.46 3.98 -36.70
C ASN A 30 5.24 3.25 -37.29
N ARG A 31 5.41 2.41 -38.32
CA ARG A 31 4.32 1.57 -38.85
C ARG A 31 3.94 0.45 -37.87
N ALA A 32 4.91 -0.24 -37.27
CA ALA A 32 4.64 -1.23 -36.25
C ALA A 32 3.97 -0.60 -35.01
N SER A 33 4.40 0.59 -34.61
CA SER A 33 3.75 1.34 -33.52
C SER A 33 2.36 1.84 -33.88
N ALA A 34 2.12 2.24 -35.14
CA ALA A 34 0.81 2.68 -35.63
C ALA A 34 -0.16 1.49 -35.83
N GLU A 35 0.29 0.36 -36.32
CA GLU A 35 -0.49 -0.88 -36.40
C GLU A 35 -0.80 -1.48 -35.04
N GLN A 36 0.15 -1.44 -34.11
CA GLN A 36 -0.07 -1.81 -32.71
C GLN A 36 -1.03 -0.82 -32.02
N ALA A 37 -0.93 0.47 -32.30
CA ALA A 37 -1.86 1.47 -31.77
C ALA A 37 -3.27 1.36 -32.38
N SER A 38 -3.40 0.96 -33.65
CA SER A 38 -4.71 0.73 -34.29
C SER A 38 -5.35 -0.57 -33.82
N SER A 39 -4.60 -1.65 -33.68
CA SER A 39 -5.11 -2.93 -33.15
C SER A 39 -5.49 -2.81 -31.66
N ILE A 40 -4.81 -1.95 -30.90
CA ILE A 40 -5.16 -1.61 -29.51
C ILE A 40 -6.41 -0.71 -29.47
N ARG A 41 -6.67 0.13 -30.48
CA ARG A 41 -7.87 0.98 -30.55
C ARG A 41 -9.13 0.21 -30.91
N ASP A 42 -9.07 -0.73 -31.82
CA ASP A 42 -10.25 -1.51 -32.27
C ASP A 42 -10.72 -2.58 -31.27
N GLY A 43 -9.87 -2.99 -30.31
CA GLY A 43 -10.23 -3.93 -29.25
C GLY A 43 -10.79 -3.30 -27.95
N ARG A 44 -10.70 -1.98 -27.79
CA ARG A 44 -11.17 -1.29 -26.59
C ARG A 44 -12.61 -0.79 -26.76
N SER A 45 -13.54 -1.62 -26.39
CA SER A 45 -14.89 -1.16 -26.05
C SER A 45 -14.77 -0.13 -24.90
N ASN A 46 -15.00 1.15 -25.24
CA ASN A 46 -15.02 2.29 -24.30
C ASN A 46 -16.24 2.25 -23.32
N SER A 47 -16.70 1.08 -22.90
CA SER A 47 -17.77 0.98 -21.92
C SER A 47 -17.19 1.23 -20.52
N ALA A 48 -17.71 2.22 -19.81
CA ALA A 48 -17.35 2.51 -18.41
C ALA A 48 -17.75 1.36 -17.46
N ALA A 49 -18.67 0.50 -17.89
CA ALA A 49 -19.19 -0.60 -17.07
C ALA A 49 -18.14 -1.58 -16.53
N PRO A 50 -17.15 -2.07 -17.30
CA PRO A 50 -16.11 -2.94 -16.75
C PRO A 50 -15.24 -2.25 -15.70
N ILE A 51 -14.91 -0.96 -15.90
CA ILE A 51 -14.08 -0.20 -14.94
C ILE A 51 -14.84 -0.02 -13.62
N ILE A 52 -16.12 0.30 -13.67
CA ILE A 52 -16.98 0.43 -12.48
C ILE A 52 -17.07 -0.91 -11.76
N ALA A 53 -17.27 -2.02 -12.46
CA ALA A 53 -17.29 -3.35 -11.86
C ALA A 53 -15.98 -3.69 -11.14
N PHE A 54 -14.83 -3.38 -11.74
CA PHE A 54 -13.52 -3.62 -11.13
C PHE A 54 -13.27 -2.74 -9.90
N ILE A 55 -13.68 -1.46 -9.95
CA ILE A 55 -13.59 -0.54 -8.81
C ILE A 55 -14.49 -1.01 -7.66
N SER A 56 -15.74 -1.41 -7.96
CA SER A 56 -16.66 -1.94 -6.95
C SER A 56 -16.15 -3.25 -6.33
N ALA A 57 -15.57 -4.12 -7.15
CA ALA A 57 -14.95 -5.35 -6.67
C ALA A 57 -13.78 -5.06 -5.72
N ALA A 58 -12.94 -4.08 -6.03
CA ALA A 58 -11.85 -3.68 -5.15
C ALA A 58 -12.36 -3.17 -3.79
N ALA A 59 -13.43 -2.39 -3.78
CA ALA A 59 -14.08 -1.95 -2.53
C ALA A 59 -14.57 -3.15 -1.71
N LEU A 60 -15.22 -4.13 -2.35
CA LEU A 60 -15.70 -5.34 -1.68
C LEU A 60 -14.56 -6.24 -1.17
N VAL A 61 -13.45 -6.33 -1.91
CA VAL A 61 -12.25 -7.06 -1.47
C VAL A 61 -11.64 -6.36 -0.25
N GLY A 62 -11.51 -5.02 -0.29
CA GLY A 62 -11.05 -4.24 0.86
C GLY A 62 -11.96 -4.39 2.08
N PHE A 63 -13.27 -4.39 1.85
CA PHE A 63 -14.27 -4.67 2.90
C PHE A 63 -14.08 -6.06 3.53
N ALA A 64 -13.96 -7.11 2.70
CA ALA A 64 -13.78 -8.48 3.20
C ALA A 64 -12.44 -8.67 3.92
N ALA A 65 -11.37 -8.03 3.44
CA ALA A 65 -10.05 -8.08 4.06
C ALA A 65 -10.06 -7.46 5.46
N ASN A 66 -10.62 -6.26 5.59
CA ASN A 66 -10.63 -5.54 6.87
C ASN A 66 -11.64 -6.14 7.86
N LEU A 67 -12.82 -6.59 7.39
CA LEU A 67 -13.73 -7.42 8.16
C LEU A 67 -13.00 -8.62 8.78
N SER A 68 -12.29 -9.38 7.93
CA SER A 68 -11.59 -10.59 8.36
C SER A 68 -10.47 -10.30 9.36
N MET A 69 -9.75 -9.19 9.19
CA MET A 69 -8.67 -8.78 10.09
C MET A 69 -9.18 -8.60 11.52
N HIS A 70 -10.18 -7.76 11.71
CA HIS A 70 -10.75 -7.49 13.03
C HIS A 70 -11.47 -8.70 13.61
N LEU A 71 -12.25 -9.41 12.78
CA LEU A 71 -12.98 -10.60 13.19
C LEU A 71 -12.05 -11.69 13.71
N LEU A 72 -10.99 -12.03 12.97
CA LEU A 72 -10.07 -13.09 13.34
C LEU A 72 -9.27 -12.74 14.60
N ASN A 73 -8.82 -11.49 14.74
CA ASN A 73 -8.09 -11.03 15.91
C ASN A 73 -8.96 -11.10 17.17
N LEU A 74 -10.20 -10.61 17.11
CA LEU A 74 -11.13 -10.66 18.23
C LEU A 74 -11.56 -12.11 18.57
N ARG A 75 -11.71 -12.96 17.56
CA ARG A 75 -12.03 -14.38 17.78
C ARG A 75 -10.88 -15.13 18.47
N MET A 76 -9.63 -14.84 18.11
CA MET A 76 -8.47 -15.36 18.83
C MET A 76 -8.46 -14.86 20.28
N GLN A 77 -8.76 -13.58 20.51
CA GLN A 77 -8.89 -13.01 21.85
C GLN A 77 -10.00 -13.73 22.66
N TYR A 78 -11.16 -13.95 22.05
CA TYR A 78 -12.27 -14.69 22.67
C TYR A 78 -11.90 -16.14 23.02
N LEU A 79 -11.13 -16.81 22.17
CA LEU A 79 -10.64 -18.17 22.39
C LEU A 79 -9.50 -18.24 23.44
N GLY A 80 -9.09 -17.09 24.02
CA GLY A 80 -8.08 -17.02 25.06
C GLY A 80 -6.64 -17.10 24.58
N PHE A 81 -6.39 -16.91 23.27
CA PHE A 81 -5.02 -16.83 22.76
C PHE A 81 -4.29 -15.61 23.31
N SER A 82 -3.00 -15.76 23.60
CA SER A 82 -2.17 -14.68 24.12
C SER A 82 -1.95 -13.57 23.07
N GLY A 83 -1.61 -12.37 23.53
CA GLY A 83 -1.28 -11.24 22.67
C GLY A 83 -0.18 -11.57 21.66
N LEU A 84 0.85 -12.32 22.09
CA LEU A 84 1.91 -12.81 21.20
C LEU A 84 1.36 -13.74 20.11
N ALA A 85 0.46 -14.66 20.44
CA ALA A 85 -0.15 -15.57 19.46
C ALA A 85 -0.98 -14.80 18.43
N ILE A 86 -1.73 -13.78 18.85
CA ILE A 86 -2.49 -12.90 17.96
C ILE A 86 -1.55 -12.10 17.06
N GLY A 87 -0.52 -11.47 17.63
CA GLY A 87 0.48 -10.72 16.88
C GLY A 87 1.23 -11.57 15.86
N LEU A 88 1.63 -12.80 16.25
CA LEU A 88 2.23 -13.77 15.33
C LEU A 88 1.28 -14.13 14.18
N SER A 89 0.01 -14.33 14.49
CA SER A 89 -1.01 -14.63 13.47
C SER A 89 -1.17 -13.50 12.46
N VAL A 90 -1.19 -12.25 12.89
CA VAL A 90 -1.25 -11.07 12.00
C VAL A 90 0.04 -10.96 11.16
N ALA A 91 1.20 -11.21 11.75
CA ALA A 91 2.47 -11.21 11.03
C ALA A 91 2.53 -12.31 9.95
N ILE A 92 1.98 -13.50 10.23
CA ILE A 92 1.87 -14.58 9.25
C ILE A 92 0.95 -14.20 8.09
N GLN A 93 -0.11 -13.44 8.35
CA GLN A 93 -0.94 -12.86 7.29
C GLN A 93 -0.13 -11.91 6.41
N ALA A 94 0.61 -10.97 7.00
CA ALA A 94 1.47 -10.05 6.25
C ALA A 94 2.53 -10.80 5.43
N LEU A 95 3.14 -11.85 5.99
CA LEU A 95 4.09 -12.71 5.29
C LEU A 95 3.45 -13.39 4.07
N GLY A 96 2.23 -13.91 4.19
CA GLY A 96 1.47 -14.49 3.09
C GLY A 96 1.26 -13.49 1.96
N ILE A 97 0.92 -12.24 2.27
CA ILE A 97 0.75 -11.15 1.29
C ILE A 97 2.09 -10.82 0.60
N ILE A 98 3.17 -10.64 1.37
CA ILE A 98 4.50 -10.31 0.86
C ILE A 98 5.02 -11.36 -0.11
N ILE A 99 4.79 -12.64 0.18
CA ILE A 99 5.21 -13.76 -0.68
C ILE A 99 4.32 -13.87 -1.93
N ALA A 100 3.00 -13.77 -1.76
CA ALA A 100 2.06 -14.03 -2.85
C ALA A 100 1.95 -12.90 -3.86
N ALA A 101 2.03 -11.63 -3.42
CA ALA A 101 1.87 -10.48 -4.31
C ALA A 101 2.84 -10.48 -5.51
N PRO A 102 4.17 -10.68 -5.36
CA PRO A 102 5.08 -10.75 -6.51
C PRO A 102 4.88 -12.01 -7.38
N LEU A 103 4.33 -13.09 -6.82
CA LEU A 103 4.04 -14.32 -7.55
C LEU A 103 2.78 -14.22 -8.42
N THR A 104 1.91 -13.24 -8.18
CA THR A 104 0.64 -13.07 -8.90
C THR A 104 0.82 -13.06 -10.42
N LYS A 105 1.83 -12.34 -10.91
CA LYS A 105 2.16 -12.31 -12.35
C LYS A 105 2.49 -13.70 -12.92
N HIS A 106 3.18 -14.52 -12.15
CA HIS A 106 3.54 -15.87 -12.56
C HIS A 106 2.31 -16.79 -12.55
N VAL A 107 1.47 -16.69 -11.52
CA VAL A 107 0.20 -17.42 -11.45
C VAL A 107 -0.71 -17.03 -12.62
N ILE A 108 -0.81 -15.75 -12.95
CA ILE A 108 -1.57 -15.26 -14.10
C ILE A 108 -1.01 -15.78 -15.43
N SER A 109 0.31 -15.88 -15.58
CA SER A 109 0.91 -16.42 -16.80
C SER A 109 0.66 -17.91 -16.99
N LEU A 110 0.46 -18.67 -15.90
CA LEU A 110 0.17 -20.11 -15.95
C LEU A 110 -1.32 -20.42 -16.17
N PHE A 111 -2.20 -19.72 -15.46
CA PHE A 111 -3.63 -20.05 -15.40
C PHE A 111 -4.52 -19.01 -16.10
N GLY A 112 -3.98 -17.84 -16.47
CA GLY A 112 -4.75 -16.71 -16.94
C GLY A 112 -5.45 -15.93 -15.83
N VAL A 113 -5.81 -14.67 -16.13
CA VAL A 113 -6.40 -13.74 -15.14
C VAL A 113 -7.70 -14.25 -14.56
N ARG A 114 -8.58 -14.78 -15.41
CA ARG A 114 -9.92 -15.26 -15.01
C ARG A 114 -9.84 -16.39 -13.99
N GLN A 115 -9.00 -17.39 -14.26
CA GLN A 115 -8.84 -18.54 -13.36
C GLN A 115 -8.13 -18.12 -12.07
N THR A 116 -7.13 -17.24 -12.16
CA THR A 116 -6.45 -16.70 -10.97
C THR A 116 -7.43 -16.03 -10.03
N LEU A 117 -8.33 -15.17 -10.51
CA LEU A 117 -9.35 -14.52 -9.68
C LEU A 117 -10.30 -15.52 -9.03
N LEU A 118 -10.81 -16.50 -9.79
CA LEU A 118 -11.72 -17.54 -9.25
C LEU A 118 -11.04 -18.42 -8.20
N MET A 119 -9.82 -18.89 -8.48
CA MET A 119 -9.04 -19.71 -7.52
C MET A 119 -8.70 -18.92 -6.27
N SER A 120 -8.32 -17.65 -6.41
CA SER A 120 -8.02 -16.77 -5.28
C SER A 120 -9.24 -16.56 -4.39
N ALA A 121 -10.42 -16.30 -4.98
CA ALA A 121 -11.68 -16.17 -4.24
C ALA A 121 -12.04 -17.49 -3.53
N LEU A 122 -11.89 -18.63 -4.21
CA LEU A 122 -12.15 -19.95 -3.63
C LEU A 122 -11.23 -20.22 -2.43
N VAL A 123 -9.91 -20.02 -2.61
CA VAL A 123 -8.91 -20.25 -1.56
C VAL A 123 -9.17 -19.35 -0.35
N SER A 124 -9.42 -18.04 -0.58
CA SER A 124 -9.71 -17.10 0.50
C SER A 124 -11.01 -17.45 1.23
N SER A 125 -12.08 -17.77 0.50
CA SER A 125 -13.37 -18.14 1.08
C SER A 125 -13.29 -19.44 1.87
N ALA A 126 -12.65 -20.48 1.32
CA ALA A 126 -12.49 -21.77 1.97
C ALA A 126 -11.64 -21.64 3.25
N ALA A 127 -10.52 -20.92 3.18
CA ALA A 127 -9.66 -20.65 4.34
C ALA A 127 -10.45 -19.90 5.43
N LEU A 128 -11.23 -18.87 5.06
CA LEU A 128 -12.02 -18.09 6.00
C LEU A 128 -13.08 -18.96 6.71
N VAL A 129 -13.77 -19.81 5.97
CA VAL A 129 -14.77 -20.74 6.56
C VAL A 129 -14.10 -21.78 7.46
N SER A 130 -12.89 -22.24 7.12
CA SER A 130 -12.15 -23.26 7.87
C SER A 130 -11.79 -22.80 9.29
N PHE A 131 -11.74 -21.50 9.58
CA PHE A 131 -11.54 -20.99 10.94
C PHE A 131 -12.63 -21.40 11.94
N ASN A 132 -13.80 -21.85 11.48
CA ASN A 132 -14.82 -22.44 12.38
C ASN A 132 -14.37 -23.75 13.02
N PHE A 133 -13.45 -24.46 12.40
CA PHE A 133 -12.98 -25.78 12.81
C PHE A 133 -11.55 -25.73 13.39
N ALA A 134 -10.90 -24.57 13.36
CA ALA A 134 -9.54 -24.40 13.83
C ALA A 134 -9.52 -24.16 15.35
N ALA A 135 -9.13 -25.20 16.13
CA ALA A 135 -8.98 -25.12 17.58
C ALA A 135 -7.51 -24.91 18.01
N ASP A 136 -6.55 -25.26 17.15
CA ASP A 136 -5.12 -25.21 17.44
C ASP A 136 -4.45 -24.00 16.74
N LEU A 137 -3.45 -23.41 17.41
CA LEU A 137 -2.72 -22.25 16.90
C LEU A 137 -1.99 -22.52 15.58
N PHE A 138 -1.46 -23.74 15.41
CA PHE A 138 -0.76 -24.11 14.17
C PHE A 138 -1.73 -24.17 12.99
N ILE A 139 -2.89 -24.79 13.17
CA ILE A 139 -3.96 -24.85 12.15
C ILE A 139 -4.45 -23.43 11.86
N TRP A 140 -4.68 -22.62 12.90
CA TRP A 140 -5.10 -21.23 12.76
C TRP A 140 -4.14 -20.42 11.88
N ASN A 141 -2.85 -20.46 12.21
CA ASN A 141 -1.82 -19.75 11.48
C ASN A 141 -1.64 -20.25 10.05
N SER A 142 -1.77 -21.56 9.82
CA SER A 142 -1.74 -22.15 8.49
C SER A 142 -2.90 -21.65 7.62
N MET A 143 -4.12 -21.65 8.18
CA MET A 143 -5.31 -21.10 7.50
C MET A 143 -5.16 -19.59 7.22
N ARG A 144 -4.56 -18.85 8.16
CA ARG A 144 -4.31 -17.41 8.00
C ARG A 144 -3.32 -17.12 6.87
N PHE A 145 -2.26 -17.91 6.75
CA PHE A 145 -1.32 -17.81 5.64
C PHE A 145 -1.98 -18.12 4.30
N VAL A 146 -2.77 -19.20 4.22
CA VAL A 146 -3.51 -19.59 3.00
C VAL A 146 -4.53 -18.51 2.62
N PHE A 147 -5.28 -17.98 3.59
CA PHE A 147 -6.22 -16.88 3.42
C PHE A 147 -5.51 -15.64 2.83
N ALA A 148 -4.40 -15.24 3.43
CA ALA A 148 -3.61 -14.09 3.03
C ALA A 148 -3.03 -14.22 1.61
N THR A 149 -2.57 -15.44 1.27
CA THR A 149 -2.09 -15.77 -0.08
C THR A 149 -3.20 -15.58 -1.13
N GLY A 150 -4.39 -16.14 -0.89
CA GLY A 150 -5.53 -15.96 -1.77
C GLY A 150 -5.95 -14.49 -1.89
N LEU A 151 -6.01 -13.78 -0.77
CA LEU A 151 -6.34 -12.35 -0.72
C LEU A 151 -5.35 -11.50 -1.55
N ALA A 152 -4.04 -11.75 -1.39
CA ALA A 152 -3.01 -11.02 -2.11
C ALA A 152 -3.08 -11.25 -3.63
N LEU A 153 -3.30 -12.51 -4.06
CA LEU A 153 -3.48 -12.84 -5.47
C LEU A 153 -4.72 -12.13 -6.05
N LEU A 154 -5.84 -12.18 -5.33
CA LEU A 154 -7.10 -11.54 -5.74
C LEU A 154 -6.93 -10.02 -5.87
N PHE A 155 -6.34 -9.39 -4.86
CA PHE A 155 -6.11 -7.96 -4.80
C PHE A 155 -5.18 -7.50 -5.92
N THR A 156 -3.99 -8.11 -6.04
CA THR A 156 -2.98 -7.72 -7.03
C THR A 156 -3.46 -7.98 -8.48
N ALA A 157 -4.20 -9.07 -8.72
CA ALA A 157 -4.77 -9.34 -10.04
C ALA A 157 -5.85 -8.31 -10.40
N SER A 158 -6.74 -7.95 -9.47
CA SER A 158 -7.78 -6.94 -9.66
C SER A 158 -7.19 -5.56 -9.93
N GLU A 159 -6.18 -5.14 -9.17
CA GLU A 159 -5.48 -3.87 -9.37
C GLU A 159 -4.77 -3.81 -10.74
N SER A 160 -4.11 -4.89 -11.12
CA SER A 160 -3.45 -5.01 -12.43
C SER A 160 -4.44 -4.86 -13.59
N LEU A 161 -5.65 -5.41 -13.45
CA LEU A 161 -6.74 -5.24 -14.43
C LEU A 161 -7.18 -3.79 -14.57
N ILE A 162 -7.38 -3.08 -13.46
CA ILE A 162 -7.79 -1.68 -13.46
C ILE A 162 -6.75 -0.83 -14.19
N ILE A 163 -5.46 -1.01 -13.85
CA ILE A 163 -4.35 -0.27 -14.45
C ILE A 163 -4.23 -0.57 -15.95
N SER A 164 -4.34 -1.83 -16.36
CA SER A 164 -4.19 -2.25 -17.76
C SER A 164 -5.35 -1.80 -18.66
N ARG A 165 -6.56 -1.65 -18.10
CA ARG A 165 -7.77 -1.23 -18.81
C ARG A 165 -7.95 0.28 -18.86
N THR A 166 -7.08 1.05 -18.21
CA THR A 166 -7.23 2.50 -18.10
C THR A 166 -6.27 3.22 -19.03
N ASP A 167 -6.80 4.10 -19.88
CA ASP A 167 -6.00 4.95 -20.77
C ASP A 167 -5.08 5.89 -19.98
N ALA A 168 -3.91 6.18 -20.53
CA ALA A 168 -2.91 7.04 -19.88
C ALA A 168 -3.49 8.42 -19.48
N ALA A 169 -4.38 8.99 -20.30
CA ALA A 169 -5.04 10.26 -20.03
C ALA A 169 -6.01 10.23 -18.83
N ASN A 170 -6.69 9.10 -18.59
CA ASN A 170 -7.68 8.93 -17.53
C ASN A 170 -7.14 8.18 -16.31
N ARG A 171 -5.90 7.68 -16.37
CA ARG A 171 -5.32 6.79 -15.34
C ARG A 171 -5.37 7.43 -13.95
N GLY A 172 -4.99 8.69 -13.81
CA GLY A 172 -5.02 9.38 -12.52
C GLY A 172 -6.43 9.45 -11.92
N ARG A 173 -7.44 9.73 -12.75
CA ARG A 173 -8.85 9.78 -12.31
C ARG A 173 -9.35 8.40 -11.86
N VAL A 174 -9.09 7.35 -12.64
CA VAL A 174 -9.55 5.99 -12.34
C VAL A 174 -8.84 5.42 -11.11
N VAL A 175 -7.53 5.65 -10.98
CA VAL A 175 -6.77 5.27 -9.76
C VAL A 175 -7.30 6.04 -8.55
N GLY A 176 -7.66 7.31 -8.68
CA GLY A 176 -8.31 8.06 -7.61
C GLY A 176 -9.65 7.46 -7.18
N TRP A 177 -10.52 7.12 -8.12
CA TRP A 177 -11.79 6.43 -7.82
C TRP A 177 -11.58 5.06 -7.18
N TYR A 178 -10.59 4.30 -7.68
CA TYR A 178 -10.19 3.01 -7.10
C TYR A 178 -9.73 3.17 -5.64
N ALA A 179 -8.83 4.10 -5.37
CA ALA A 179 -8.33 4.36 -4.01
C ALA A 179 -9.46 4.78 -3.05
N THR A 180 -10.37 5.66 -3.50
CA THR A 180 -11.54 6.07 -2.70
C THR A 180 -12.48 4.90 -2.42
N ALA A 181 -12.76 4.08 -3.42
CA ALA A 181 -13.62 2.92 -3.28
C ALA A 181 -13.01 1.87 -2.34
N LEU A 182 -11.71 1.61 -2.49
CA LEU A 182 -10.97 0.71 -1.61
C LEU A 182 -10.99 1.22 -0.16
N ALA A 183 -10.69 2.51 0.07
CA ALA A 183 -10.71 3.12 1.40
C ALA A 183 -12.12 3.05 2.03
N THR A 184 -13.17 3.28 1.24
CA THR A 184 -14.55 3.14 1.70
C THR A 184 -14.86 1.68 2.07
N GLY A 185 -14.43 0.73 1.26
CA GLY A 185 -14.58 -0.69 1.54
C GLY A 185 -13.88 -1.10 2.83
N THR A 186 -12.60 -0.76 2.98
CA THR A 186 -11.83 -1.06 4.20
C THR A 186 -12.45 -0.46 5.45
N ALA A 187 -12.93 0.80 5.39
CA ALA A 187 -13.61 1.45 6.49
C ALA A 187 -14.92 0.75 6.90
N SER A 188 -15.62 0.18 5.93
CA SER A 188 -16.92 -0.48 6.16
C SER A 188 -16.78 -1.89 6.75
N GLY A 189 -15.61 -2.55 6.60
CA GLY A 189 -15.37 -3.90 7.08
C GLY A 189 -15.67 -4.11 8.56
N PRO A 190 -15.08 -3.33 9.47
CA PRO A 190 -15.37 -3.43 10.92
C PRO A 190 -16.84 -3.17 11.27
N VAL A 191 -17.56 -2.32 10.51
CA VAL A 191 -18.99 -2.03 10.77
C VAL A 191 -19.82 -3.31 10.69
N LEU A 192 -19.53 -4.20 9.73
CA LEU A 192 -20.27 -5.47 9.65
C LEU A 192 -20.00 -6.35 10.88
N VAL A 193 -18.80 -6.30 11.46
CA VAL A 193 -18.49 -7.04 12.70
C VAL A 193 -19.37 -6.56 13.86
N THR A 194 -19.69 -5.26 13.95
CA THR A 194 -20.59 -4.73 14.98
C THR A 194 -22.02 -5.23 14.84
N ILE A 195 -22.46 -5.49 13.60
CA ILE A 195 -23.82 -5.95 13.28
C ILE A 195 -23.96 -7.47 13.46
N VAL A 196 -23.01 -8.23 12.88
CA VAL A 196 -23.09 -9.70 12.85
C VAL A 196 -22.48 -10.34 14.11
N GLY A 197 -21.65 -9.59 14.83
CA GLY A 197 -20.93 -10.07 16.00
C GLY A 197 -19.65 -10.85 15.65
N VAL A 198 -18.99 -11.38 16.68
CA VAL A 198 -17.72 -12.13 16.56
C VAL A 198 -17.90 -13.64 16.73
N HIS A 199 -19.08 -14.09 17.15
CA HIS A 199 -19.38 -15.47 17.53
C HIS A 199 -20.05 -16.25 16.39
N GLY A 200 -19.85 -17.56 16.41
CA GLY A 200 -20.49 -18.47 15.45
C GLY A 200 -19.89 -18.43 14.05
N ALA A 201 -20.57 -19.11 13.11
CA ALA A 201 -20.11 -19.24 11.73
C ALA A 201 -20.53 -18.05 10.82
N ALA A 202 -21.62 -17.34 11.19
CA ALA A 202 -22.23 -16.32 10.35
C ALA A 202 -21.27 -15.22 9.90
N PRO A 203 -20.41 -14.60 10.76
CA PRO A 203 -19.48 -13.56 10.33
C PRO A 203 -18.47 -14.05 9.28
N LEU A 204 -17.98 -15.28 9.42
CA LEU A 204 -17.04 -15.88 8.49
C LEU A 204 -17.70 -16.22 7.15
N LEU A 205 -18.94 -16.67 7.17
CA LEU A 205 -19.75 -16.93 5.96
C LEU A 205 -20.05 -15.64 5.20
N TRP A 206 -20.37 -14.56 5.90
CA TRP A 206 -20.54 -13.24 5.27
C TRP A 206 -19.24 -12.76 4.61
N GLY A 207 -18.11 -12.89 5.29
CA GLY A 207 -16.81 -12.58 4.71
C GLY A 207 -16.50 -13.42 3.47
N ALA A 208 -16.76 -14.73 3.51
CA ALA A 208 -16.58 -15.63 2.38
C ALA A 208 -17.49 -15.27 1.20
N LEU A 209 -18.74 -14.92 1.44
CA LEU A 209 -19.69 -14.49 0.41
C LEU A 209 -19.21 -13.23 -0.31
N LEU A 210 -18.65 -12.26 0.41
CA LEU A 210 -18.17 -11.01 -0.15
C LEU A 210 -17.06 -11.22 -1.19
N PHE A 211 -16.19 -12.21 -1.03
CA PHE A 211 -15.19 -12.55 -2.05
C PHE A 211 -15.85 -12.98 -3.36
N TRP A 212 -16.93 -13.73 -3.30
CA TRP A 212 -17.66 -14.15 -4.50
C TRP A 212 -18.47 -13.02 -5.13
N VAL A 213 -19.12 -12.18 -4.31
CA VAL A 213 -19.83 -10.98 -4.79
C VAL A 213 -18.89 -10.01 -5.50
N ALA A 214 -17.64 -9.91 -5.05
CA ALA A 214 -16.61 -9.11 -5.71
C ALA A 214 -16.11 -9.76 -7.00
N THR A 215 -15.86 -11.08 -6.96
CA THR A 215 -15.14 -11.78 -8.03
C THR A 215 -16.04 -12.13 -9.22
N ILE A 216 -17.28 -12.57 -9.00
CA ILE A 216 -18.19 -13.02 -10.09
C ILE A 216 -18.43 -11.91 -11.12
N PRO A 217 -18.83 -10.66 -10.74
CA PRO A 217 -19.01 -9.59 -11.73
C PRO A 217 -17.72 -9.22 -12.45
N THR A 218 -16.59 -9.22 -11.73
CA THR A 218 -15.27 -8.95 -12.31
C THR A 218 -14.94 -9.96 -13.42
N VAL A 219 -15.10 -11.24 -13.13
CA VAL A 219 -14.84 -12.33 -14.06
C VAL A 219 -15.84 -12.33 -15.24
N ALA A 220 -17.10 -11.96 -15.00
CA ALA A 220 -18.10 -11.83 -16.06
C ALA A 220 -17.76 -10.74 -17.08
N CYS A 221 -17.08 -9.68 -16.65
CA CYS A 221 -16.61 -8.57 -17.50
C CYS A 221 -15.31 -8.90 -18.28
N LEU A 222 -14.65 -10.04 -17.99
CA LEU A 222 -13.40 -10.43 -18.67
C LEU A 222 -13.69 -11.20 -19.97
N LYS A 223 -12.99 -10.82 -21.03
CA LYS A 223 -12.98 -11.58 -22.28
C LYS A 223 -12.13 -12.85 -22.12
N ARG A 224 -12.48 -13.94 -22.83
CA ARG A 224 -11.65 -15.16 -22.86
C ARG A 224 -10.32 -14.86 -23.55
N GLY A 225 -9.20 -15.29 -22.95
CA GLY A 225 -7.84 -15.09 -23.48
C GLY A 225 -7.25 -13.70 -23.23
N GLU A 226 -7.80 -12.94 -22.31
CA GLU A 226 -7.26 -11.63 -21.95
C GLU A 226 -5.92 -11.75 -21.22
N GLU A 227 -4.89 -11.15 -21.80
CA GLU A 227 -3.54 -11.09 -21.22
C GLU A 227 -3.28 -9.73 -20.57
N LEU A 228 -2.60 -9.74 -19.41
CA LEU A 228 -2.14 -8.53 -18.77
C LEU A 228 -0.83 -8.07 -19.40
N ALA A 229 -0.71 -6.76 -19.64
CA ALA A 229 0.53 -6.17 -20.14
C ALA A 229 1.71 -6.46 -19.19
N PRO A 230 2.90 -6.81 -19.72
CA PRO A 230 4.06 -7.11 -18.89
C PRO A 230 4.48 -5.91 -18.04
N VAL A 231 4.65 -6.14 -16.73
CA VAL A 231 5.14 -5.11 -15.80
C VAL A 231 6.63 -4.91 -16.02
N VAL A 232 7.04 -3.66 -16.30
CA VAL A 232 8.43 -3.27 -16.52
C VAL A 232 9.28 -3.57 -15.27
N ARG A 233 10.42 -4.25 -15.45
CA ARG A 233 11.39 -4.54 -14.37
C ARG A 233 11.97 -3.26 -13.78
N SER A 234 11.96 -3.19 -12.46
CA SER A 234 12.46 -2.07 -11.66
C SER A 234 13.98 -2.14 -11.43
N SER A 235 14.62 -0.98 -11.41
CA SER A 235 16.02 -0.77 -11.08
C SER A 235 16.29 -0.80 -9.56
N THR A 236 17.54 -0.86 -9.16
CA THR A 236 18.11 -1.10 -7.83
C THR A 236 17.39 -0.41 -6.65
N ILE A 237 16.78 -1.20 -5.78
CA ILE A 237 15.99 -0.78 -4.61
C ILE A 237 16.80 0.10 -3.63
N PHE A 238 18.06 -0.26 -3.38
CA PHE A 238 18.91 0.39 -2.37
C PHE A 238 19.28 1.85 -2.71
N ALA A 239 19.54 2.13 -3.99
CA ALA A 239 19.84 3.50 -4.45
C ALA A 239 18.61 4.41 -4.32
N THR A 240 17.42 3.85 -4.52
CA THR A 240 16.15 4.56 -4.42
C THR A 240 15.87 5.00 -2.98
N ILE A 241 16.02 4.11 -1.99
CA ILE A 241 15.74 4.43 -0.57
C ILE A 241 16.62 5.57 -0.06
N ARG A 242 17.89 5.63 -0.48
CA ARG A 242 18.84 6.66 -0.03
C ARG A 242 18.46 8.08 -0.46
N PHE A 243 17.66 8.25 -1.49
CA PHE A 243 17.31 9.57 -2.04
C PHE A 243 16.19 10.28 -1.26
N ALA A 244 15.26 9.52 -0.63
CA ALA A 244 14.18 10.08 0.18
C ALA A 244 13.96 9.25 1.46
N PRO A 245 14.96 9.13 2.34
CA PRO A 245 14.93 8.21 3.47
C PRO A 245 13.76 8.48 4.44
N ILE A 246 13.37 9.75 4.61
CA ILE A 246 12.25 10.12 5.47
C ILE A 246 10.92 9.55 4.96
N ALA A 247 10.69 9.55 3.65
CA ALA A 247 9.47 8.99 3.07
C ALA A 247 9.41 7.46 3.24
N PHE A 248 10.52 6.77 3.02
CA PHE A 248 10.57 5.31 3.20
C PHE A 248 10.44 4.91 4.68
N LEU A 249 11.04 5.70 5.58
CA LEU A 249 10.90 5.50 7.01
C LEU A 249 9.45 5.73 7.46
N SER A 250 8.76 6.73 6.90
CA SER A 250 7.34 6.97 7.20
C SER A 250 6.45 5.80 6.75
N ALA A 251 6.74 5.18 5.61
CA ALA A 251 6.03 3.99 5.14
C ALA A 251 6.21 2.79 6.09
N PHE A 252 7.46 2.55 6.52
CA PHE A 252 7.75 1.49 7.49
C PHE A 252 6.99 1.70 8.80
N VAL A 253 7.07 2.91 9.37
CA VAL A 253 6.41 3.25 10.65
C VAL A 253 4.89 3.22 10.51
N PHE A 254 4.35 3.65 9.37
CA PHE A 254 2.94 3.48 9.06
C PHE A 254 2.54 2.00 9.09
N GLY A 255 3.26 1.13 8.38
CA GLY A 255 2.98 -0.31 8.38
C GLY A 255 3.03 -0.93 9.78
N VAL A 256 4.01 -0.53 10.61
CA VAL A 256 4.06 -0.95 12.03
C VAL A 256 2.82 -0.49 12.79
N ALA A 257 2.39 0.77 12.59
CA ALA A 257 1.26 1.35 13.28
C ALA A 257 -0.10 0.83 12.75
N ASP A 258 -0.21 0.51 11.48
CA ASP A 258 -1.43 -0.02 10.88
C ASP A 258 -1.71 -1.44 11.37
N ASN A 259 -0.85 -2.40 11.09
CA ASN A 259 -1.08 -3.79 11.51
C ASN A 259 -0.73 -4.04 12.99
N GLY A 260 0.29 -3.40 13.54
CA GLY A 260 0.64 -3.52 14.96
C GLY A 260 -0.23 -2.65 15.87
N GLY A 261 -0.75 -1.55 15.36
CA GLY A 261 -1.58 -0.60 16.10
C GLY A 261 -3.07 -0.75 15.76
N LEU A 262 -3.50 -0.22 14.63
CA LEU A 262 -4.93 -0.12 14.29
C LEU A 262 -5.61 -1.49 14.17
N ALA A 263 -4.95 -2.49 13.58
CA ALA A 263 -5.49 -3.85 13.50
C ALA A 263 -5.58 -4.55 14.86
N MET A 264 -4.69 -4.21 15.81
CA MET A 264 -4.68 -4.74 17.17
C MET A 264 -5.49 -3.86 18.15
N LEU A 265 -5.98 -2.71 17.73
CA LEU A 265 -6.70 -1.75 18.58
C LEU A 265 -7.94 -2.37 19.22
N SER A 266 -8.68 -3.21 18.49
CA SER A 266 -9.85 -3.90 19.05
C SER A 266 -9.46 -4.86 20.17
N VAL A 267 -8.33 -5.58 20.05
CA VAL A 267 -7.80 -6.47 21.08
C VAL A 267 -7.38 -5.66 22.32
N TYR A 268 -6.63 -4.56 22.10
CA TYR A 268 -6.25 -3.64 23.17
C TYR A 268 -7.47 -3.09 23.92
N SER A 269 -8.52 -2.73 23.19
CA SER A 269 -9.76 -2.18 23.76
C SER A 269 -10.48 -3.20 24.63
N VAL A 270 -10.58 -4.45 24.19
CA VAL A 270 -11.16 -5.55 25.01
C VAL A 270 -10.34 -5.78 26.27
N LEU A 271 -9.01 -5.81 26.17
CA LEU A 271 -8.10 -5.93 27.32
C LEU A 271 -8.19 -4.73 28.29
N SER A 272 -8.65 -3.59 27.79
CA SER A 272 -8.89 -2.38 28.58
C SER A 272 -10.31 -2.30 29.14
N GLY A 273 -11.12 -3.38 29.03
CA GLY A 273 -12.43 -3.50 29.65
C GLY A 273 -13.61 -3.08 28.75
N TYR A 274 -13.40 -2.87 27.46
CA TYR A 274 -14.50 -2.62 26.52
C TYR A 274 -15.17 -3.94 26.11
N ASP A 275 -16.46 -3.88 25.89
CA ASP A 275 -17.19 -4.94 25.21
C ASP A 275 -16.79 -5.05 23.73
N TYR A 276 -16.99 -6.22 23.12
CA TYR A 276 -16.57 -6.47 21.74
C TYR A 276 -17.14 -5.46 20.74
N THR A 277 -18.39 -5.07 20.89
CA THR A 277 -19.05 -4.09 20.02
C THR A 277 -18.39 -2.72 20.11
N SER A 278 -18.16 -2.22 21.33
CA SER A 278 -17.47 -0.94 21.56
C SER A 278 -16.01 -0.98 21.07
N ALA A 279 -15.31 -2.11 21.23
CA ALA A 279 -13.94 -2.27 20.77
C ALA A 279 -13.84 -2.22 19.24
N VAL A 280 -14.77 -2.84 18.51
CA VAL A 280 -14.81 -2.74 17.05
C VAL A 280 -15.25 -1.34 16.60
N THR A 281 -16.18 -0.73 17.31
CA THR A 281 -16.61 0.66 17.01
C THR A 281 -15.44 1.65 17.15
N LEU A 282 -14.54 1.46 18.11
CA LEU A 282 -13.29 2.24 18.19
C LEU A 282 -12.44 2.10 16.92
N ALA A 283 -12.27 0.89 16.41
CA ALA A 283 -11.54 0.67 15.16
C ALA A 283 -12.23 1.35 13.95
N VAL A 284 -13.58 1.36 13.91
CA VAL A 284 -14.33 2.13 12.90
C VAL A 284 -14.01 3.62 13.01
N PHE A 285 -14.00 4.20 14.22
CA PHE A 285 -13.67 5.62 14.41
C PHE A 285 -12.23 5.94 13.98
N ALA A 286 -11.26 5.05 14.23
CA ALA A 286 -9.89 5.20 13.71
C ALA A 286 -9.87 5.27 12.18
N THR A 287 -10.58 4.36 11.52
CA THR A 287 -10.63 4.30 10.05
C THR A 287 -11.37 5.52 9.46
N VAL A 288 -12.47 5.96 10.09
CA VAL A 288 -13.16 7.19 9.66
C VAL A 288 -12.23 8.41 9.82
N GLY A 289 -11.49 8.48 10.92
CA GLY A 289 -10.46 9.51 11.14
C GLY A 289 -9.38 9.50 10.06
N ALA A 290 -8.90 8.31 9.68
CA ALA A 290 -7.95 8.12 8.58
C ALA A 290 -8.47 8.74 7.27
N ILE A 291 -9.71 8.46 6.89
CA ILE A 291 -10.33 8.98 5.67
C ILE A 291 -10.52 10.51 5.75
N VAL A 292 -11.08 11.01 6.84
CA VAL A 292 -11.44 12.43 6.98
C VAL A 292 -10.21 13.32 7.05
N LEU A 293 -9.19 12.94 7.82
CA LEU A 293 -7.98 13.74 7.98
C LEU A 293 -6.99 13.61 6.81
N GLN A 294 -7.13 12.60 5.95
CA GLN A 294 -6.29 12.40 4.77
C GLN A 294 -6.34 13.61 3.82
N ILE A 295 -7.53 14.22 3.63
CA ILE A 295 -7.72 15.38 2.76
C ILE A 295 -6.96 16.61 3.28
N PRO A 296 -7.17 17.09 4.52
CA PRO A 296 -6.45 18.27 5.04
C PRO A 296 -4.95 18.04 5.22
N LEU A 297 -4.53 16.81 5.55
CA LEU A 297 -3.09 16.48 5.66
C LEU A 297 -2.43 16.45 4.28
N GLY A 298 -3.09 15.87 3.27
CA GLY A 298 -2.63 15.91 1.88
C GLY A 298 -2.50 17.34 1.33
N TYR A 299 -3.51 18.19 1.58
CA TYR A 299 -3.45 19.61 1.20
C TYR A 299 -2.30 20.35 1.91
N SER A 300 -2.13 20.11 3.21
CA SER A 300 -1.04 20.69 4.00
C SER A 300 0.35 20.25 3.49
N ALA A 301 0.51 18.99 3.11
CA ALA A 301 1.74 18.44 2.54
C ALA A 301 2.05 18.98 1.14
N ASN A 302 1.01 19.36 0.38
CA ASN A 302 1.18 19.98 -0.93
C ASN A 302 1.64 21.43 -0.84
N SER A 303 1.08 22.18 0.14
CA SER A 303 1.34 23.62 0.36
C SER A 303 2.59 23.87 1.19
N ARG A 304 3.01 22.95 2.02
CA ARG A 304 4.14 23.07 2.96
C ARG A 304 5.23 22.05 2.62
N ASP A 305 6.34 22.10 3.38
CA ASP A 305 7.36 21.04 3.32
C ASP A 305 6.77 19.71 3.86
N PRO A 306 6.67 18.65 3.04
CA PRO A 306 6.13 17.37 3.47
C PRO A 306 6.83 16.77 4.70
N ARG A 307 8.12 17.05 4.86
CA ARG A 307 8.92 16.58 6.02
C ARG A 307 8.41 17.16 7.33
N SER A 308 8.02 18.44 7.32
CA SER A 308 7.46 19.10 8.50
C SER A 308 6.06 18.56 8.84
N VAL A 309 5.25 18.23 7.83
CA VAL A 309 3.93 17.62 8.01
C VAL A 309 4.06 16.17 8.52
N LEU A 310 5.02 15.40 8.01
CA LEU A 310 5.34 14.04 8.50
C LEU A 310 5.75 14.08 10.00
N LEU A 311 6.57 15.05 10.39
CA LEU A 311 6.99 15.23 11.77
C LEU A 311 5.80 15.59 12.68
N CYS A 312 4.92 16.46 12.21
CA CYS A 312 3.68 16.81 12.90
C CYS A 312 2.78 15.58 13.09
N CYS A 313 2.55 14.79 12.02
CA CYS A 313 1.80 13.56 12.10
C CYS A 313 2.38 12.59 13.15
N GLY A 314 3.70 12.37 13.14
CA GLY A 314 4.36 11.50 14.11
C GLY A 314 4.21 12.00 15.56
N ILE A 315 4.42 13.30 15.80
CA ILE A 315 4.29 13.90 17.14
C ILE A 315 2.84 13.82 17.64
N CYS A 316 1.85 14.20 16.79
CA CYS A 316 0.45 14.12 17.15
C CYS A 316 0.04 12.68 17.46
N SER A 317 0.44 11.71 16.62
CA SER A 317 0.17 10.28 16.87
C SER A 317 0.78 9.80 18.18
N MET A 318 2.02 10.19 18.48
CA MET A 318 2.69 9.82 19.71
C MET A 318 1.97 10.38 20.95
N ILE A 319 1.57 11.65 20.92
CA ILE A 319 0.83 12.29 22.01
C ILE A 319 -0.52 11.60 22.23
N LEU A 320 -1.31 11.43 21.16
CA LEU A 320 -2.65 10.80 21.23
C LEU A 320 -2.56 9.36 21.74
N LEU A 321 -1.58 8.61 21.28
CA LEU A 321 -1.34 7.24 21.73
C LEU A 321 -0.95 7.18 23.20
N SER A 322 -0.09 8.10 23.66
CA SER A 322 0.34 8.18 25.08
C SER A 322 -0.80 8.59 26.02
N LEU A 323 -1.79 9.33 25.53
CA LEU A 323 -2.98 9.71 26.30
C LEU A 323 -3.99 8.54 26.41
N LEU A 324 -3.97 7.60 25.48
CA LEU A 324 -4.99 6.57 25.33
C LEU A 324 -5.28 5.80 26.62
N PRO A 325 -4.30 5.28 27.40
CA PRO A 325 -4.58 4.53 28.62
C PRO A 325 -5.41 5.31 29.65
N ASN A 326 -5.14 6.62 29.75
CA ASN A 326 -5.78 7.47 30.75
C ASN A 326 -7.23 7.86 30.42
N ILE A 327 -7.58 7.81 29.13
CA ILE A 327 -8.88 8.25 28.62
C ILE A 327 -9.82 7.10 28.29
N MET A 328 -9.35 5.84 28.30
CA MET A 328 -10.20 4.68 27.97
C MET A 328 -11.42 4.55 28.88
N THR A 329 -11.37 5.10 30.10
CA THR A 329 -12.51 5.11 31.03
C THR A 329 -13.64 6.02 30.56
N VAL A 330 -13.36 7.03 29.73
CA VAL A 330 -14.33 8.01 29.24
C VAL A 330 -14.59 7.77 27.74
N LYS A 331 -15.54 6.88 27.45
CA LYS A 331 -15.82 6.42 26.06
C LYS A 331 -15.87 7.56 25.01
N PRO A 332 -16.62 8.67 25.17
CA PRO A 332 -16.69 9.71 24.13
C PRO A 332 -15.33 10.35 23.81
N ILE A 333 -14.48 10.53 24.82
CA ILE A 333 -13.14 11.09 24.64
C ILE A 333 -12.25 10.09 23.92
N ALA A 334 -12.31 8.79 24.30
CA ALA A 334 -11.56 7.73 23.67
C ALA A 334 -11.89 7.62 22.17
N PHE A 335 -13.17 7.71 21.80
CA PHE A 335 -13.57 7.72 20.39
C PHE A 335 -13.00 8.90 19.60
N GLY A 336 -13.04 10.11 20.17
CA GLY A 336 -12.47 11.32 19.55
C GLY A 336 -10.95 11.23 19.38
N VAL A 337 -10.24 10.73 20.41
CA VAL A 337 -8.77 10.56 20.37
C VAL A 337 -8.38 9.48 19.35
N VAL A 338 -9.08 8.38 19.32
CA VAL A 338 -8.81 7.29 18.37
C VAL A 338 -9.12 7.71 16.93
N PHE A 339 -10.17 8.50 16.71
CA PHE A 339 -10.45 9.14 15.42
C PHE A 339 -9.27 10.00 14.94
N ALA A 340 -8.77 10.88 15.79
CA ALA A 340 -7.62 11.73 15.47
C ALA A 340 -6.33 10.91 15.26
N LEU A 341 -6.11 9.90 16.10
CA LEU A 341 -4.96 8.99 16.00
C LEU A 341 -4.93 8.26 14.66
N GLY A 342 -6.05 7.67 14.23
CA GLY A 342 -6.17 7.01 12.94
C GLY A 342 -5.82 7.95 11.79
N GLY A 343 -6.32 9.18 11.84
CA GLY A 343 -6.04 10.18 10.82
C GLY A 343 -4.57 10.62 10.73
N PHE A 344 -3.91 10.84 11.87
CA PHE A 344 -2.50 11.21 11.87
C PHE A 344 -1.57 10.04 11.51
N LEU A 345 -1.92 8.80 11.88
CA LEU A 345 -1.17 7.62 11.45
C LEU A 345 -1.27 7.43 9.94
N GLU A 346 -2.47 7.50 9.36
CA GLU A 346 -2.67 7.43 7.91
C GLU A 346 -1.96 8.59 7.18
N GLY A 347 -1.84 9.74 7.84
CA GLY A 347 -1.06 10.88 7.38
C GLY A 347 0.41 10.54 7.10
N LEU A 348 1.02 9.60 7.84
CA LEU A 348 2.38 9.14 7.57
C LEU A 348 2.49 8.47 6.20
N TYR A 349 1.50 7.70 5.79
CA TYR A 349 1.44 7.06 4.48
C TYR A 349 1.18 8.08 3.37
N THR A 350 0.09 8.81 3.49
CA THR A 350 -0.35 9.78 2.46
C THR A 350 0.69 10.87 2.20
N VAL A 351 1.24 11.47 3.26
CA VAL A 351 2.27 12.51 3.14
C VAL A 351 3.59 11.93 2.66
N GLY A 352 3.91 10.68 3.06
CA GLY A 352 5.06 9.93 2.55
C GLY A 352 4.99 9.73 1.05
N LEU A 353 3.84 9.36 0.49
CA LEU A 353 3.62 9.26 -0.95
C LEU A 353 3.78 10.60 -1.68
N ILE A 354 3.27 11.69 -1.09
CA ILE A 354 3.47 13.05 -1.64
C ILE A 354 4.95 13.42 -1.64
N CYS A 355 5.69 13.04 -0.59
CA CYS A 355 7.13 13.23 -0.52
C CYS A 355 7.86 12.44 -1.64
N ILE A 356 7.48 11.20 -1.92
CA ILE A 356 7.98 10.43 -3.07
C ILE A 356 7.67 11.16 -4.38
N ALA A 357 6.43 11.57 -4.60
CA ALA A 357 6.00 12.25 -5.83
C ALA A 357 6.75 13.58 -6.07
N LYS A 358 7.15 14.28 -5.01
CA LYS A 358 7.95 15.53 -5.11
C LYS A 358 9.44 15.28 -5.40
N ASN A 359 10.00 14.16 -4.93
CA ASN A 359 11.43 13.86 -5.04
C ASN A 359 11.80 13.03 -6.29
N TYR A 360 10.85 12.30 -6.90
CA TYR A 360 11.10 11.43 -8.05
C TYR A 360 10.32 11.89 -9.27
N ARG A 361 10.87 11.68 -10.47
CA ARG A 361 10.24 12.03 -11.75
C ARG A 361 10.34 10.86 -12.75
N GLY A 362 9.40 10.80 -13.70
CA GLY A 362 9.39 9.83 -14.79
C GLY A 362 9.35 8.38 -14.29
N PHE A 363 10.17 7.51 -14.87
CA PHE A 363 10.24 6.09 -14.51
C PHE A 363 10.68 5.84 -13.05
N GLY A 364 11.42 6.77 -12.44
CA GLY A 364 11.86 6.68 -11.05
C GLY A 364 10.70 6.67 -10.04
N ILE A 365 9.55 7.30 -10.36
CA ILE A 365 8.38 7.33 -9.48
C ILE A 365 7.82 5.93 -9.26
N SER A 366 7.69 5.12 -10.31
CA SER A 366 7.13 3.76 -10.20
C SER A 366 8.01 2.86 -9.31
N THR A 367 9.33 2.94 -9.49
CA THR A 367 10.31 2.22 -8.66
C THR A 367 10.25 2.68 -7.21
N ALA A 368 10.21 3.99 -6.99
CA ALA A 368 10.15 4.56 -5.65
C ALA A 368 8.83 4.19 -4.93
N ASN A 369 7.71 4.18 -5.65
CA ASN A 369 6.43 3.73 -5.11
C ASN A 369 6.47 2.24 -4.73
N GLY A 370 7.03 1.38 -5.59
CA GLY A 370 7.21 -0.04 -5.27
C GLY A 370 8.07 -0.25 -4.01
N CYS A 371 9.17 0.49 -3.86
CA CYS A 371 9.99 0.47 -2.64
C CYS A 371 9.22 0.98 -1.42
N PHE A 372 8.39 2.03 -1.58
CA PHE A 372 7.58 2.58 -0.51
C PHE A 372 6.57 1.56 0.03
N VAL A 373 5.83 0.91 -0.87
CA VAL A 373 4.89 -0.16 -0.51
C VAL A 373 5.62 -1.36 0.13
N SER A 374 6.82 -1.72 -0.36
CA SER A 374 7.61 -2.78 0.26
C SER A 374 8.04 -2.43 1.69
N MET A 375 8.45 -1.19 1.94
CA MET A 375 8.81 -0.72 3.29
C MET A 375 7.58 -0.72 4.22
N CYS A 376 6.41 -0.35 3.72
CA CYS A 376 5.14 -0.50 4.43
C CYS A 376 4.89 -1.96 4.81
N GLY A 377 4.97 -2.88 3.86
CA GLY A 377 4.78 -4.32 4.09
C GLY A 377 5.76 -4.91 5.13
N PHE A 378 7.02 -4.44 5.15
CA PHE A 378 7.96 -4.81 6.22
C PHE A 378 7.49 -4.30 7.58
N GLY A 379 6.95 -3.08 7.66
CA GLY A 379 6.34 -2.54 8.86
C GLY A 379 5.14 -3.38 9.32
N GLU A 380 4.26 -3.74 8.38
CA GLU A 380 3.08 -4.57 8.62
C GLU A 380 3.44 -5.99 9.14
N LEU A 381 4.60 -6.51 8.77
CA LEU A 381 5.12 -7.76 9.30
C LEU A 381 5.69 -7.61 10.73
N MET A 382 6.48 -6.57 10.96
CA MET A 382 7.19 -6.36 12.23
C MET A 382 6.28 -5.80 13.34
N GLY A 383 5.31 -4.95 12.97
CA GLY A 383 4.40 -4.27 13.89
C GLY A 383 3.63 -5.22 14.82
N PRO A 384 2.87 -6.17 14.28
CA PRO A 384 2.10 -7.12 15.09
C PRO A 384 2.96 -8.01 15.99
N LEU A 385 4.16 -8.38 15.52
CA LEU A 385 5.11 -9.14 16.35
C LEU A 385 5.56 -8.31 17.56
N ALA A 386 6.00 -7.08 17.31
CA ALA A 386 6.43 -6.17 18.37
C ALA A 386 5.29 -5.86 19.35
N THR A 387 4.10 -5.56 18.83
CA THR A 387 2.92 -5.26 19.64
C THR A 387 2.44 -6.50 20.40
N GLY A 388 2.44 -7.67 19.76
CA GLY A 388 2.07 -8.94 20.39
C GLY A 388 2.99 -9.32 21.55
N VAL A 389 4.31 -9.16 21.35
CA VAL A 389 5.31 -9.34 22.43
C VAL A 389 5.07 -8.34 23.55
N SER A 390 4.88 -7.06 23.22
CA SER A 390 4.63 -6.02 24.21
C SER A 390 3.34 -6.26 25.00
N LEU A 391 2.26 -6.70 24.34
CA LEU A 391 1.02 -7.11 25.01
C LEU A 391 1.21 -8.31 25.92
N GLN A 392 2.02 -9.28 25.53
CA GLN A 392 2.28 -10.49 26.34
C GLN A 392 2.99 -10.17 27.65
N TYR A 393 4.01 -9.29 27.62
CA TYR A 393 4.85 -9.01 28.81
C TYR A 393 4.37 -7.83 29.65
N PHE A 394 3.70 -6.85 29.04
CA PHE A 394 3.30 -5.61 29.70
C PHE A 394 1.79 -5.35 29.68
N GLY A 395 1.00 -6.36 29.26
CA GLY A 395 -0.46 -6.22 29.16
C GLY A 395 -0.89 -5.08 28.22
N SER A 396 -2.04 -4.47 28.53
CA SER A 396 -2.55 -3.34 27.72
C SER A 396 -1.58 -2.15 27.66
N GLY A 397 -0.76 -1.90 28.68
CA GLY A 397 0.27 -0.86 28.67
C GLY A 397 1.36 -1.12 27.62
N GLY A 398 1.67 -2.38 27.32
CA GLY A 398 2.64 -2.77 26.31
C GLY A 398 2.24 -2.35 24.88
N PHE A 399 0.96 -2.39 24.56
CA PHE A 399 0.45 -1.87 23.28
C PHE A 399 0.88 -0.42 23.03
N VAL A 400 0.63 0.45 24.03
CA VAL A 400 0.96 1.86 23.94
C VAL A 400 2.47 2.07 23.94
N LEU A 401 3.21 1.37 24.82
CA LEU A 401 4.66 1.50 24.94
C LEU A 401 5.39 1.14 23.64
N GLY A 402 5.07 0.01 23.03
CA GLY A 402 5.73 -0.46 21.80
C GLY A 402 5.55 0.52 20.62
N LEU A 403 4.32 0.97 20.41
CA LEU A 403 4.01 1.91 19.34
C LEU A 403 4.57 3.33 19.63
N THR A 404 4.52 3.79 20.88
CA THR A 404 5.09 5.09 21.29
C THR A 404 6.60 5.11 21.09
N LEU A 405 7.31 4.04 21.44
CA LEU A 405 8.75 3.92 21.19
C LEU A 405 9.07 3.94 19.70
N THR A 406 8.29 3.25 18.88
CA THR A 406 8.46 3.27 17.42
C THR A 406 8.31 4.68 16.86
N LEU A 407 7.27 5.42 17.29
CA LEU A 407 7.06 6.81 16.89
C LEU A 407 8.15 7.74 17.42
N ALA A 408 8.65 7.56 18.65
CA ALA A 408 9.73 8.34 19.22
C ALA A 408 11.03 8.18 18.43
N VAL A 409 11.38 6.94 18.06
CA VAL A 409 12.54 6.65 17.20
C VAL A 409 12.36 7.31 15.84
N TYR A 410 11.18 7.19 15.23
CA TYR A 410 10.86 7.84 13.96
C TYR A 410 11.05 9.36 14.02
N ILE A 411 10.46 10.03 15.02
CA ILE A 411 10.55 11.49 15.20
C ILE A 411 12.01 11.91 15.35
N SER A 412 12.79 11.18 16.17
CA SER A 412 14.20 11.46 16.41
C SER A 412 15.03 11.34 15.12
N LEU A 413 14.81 10.30 14.32
CA LEU A 413 15.50 10.10 13.05
C LEU A 413 15.14 11.18 12.02
N VAL A 414 13.86 11.53 11.89
CA VAL A 414 13.40 12.57 10.96
C VAL A 414 13.96 13.94 11.36
N ALA A 415 13.98 14.27 12.66
CA ALA A 415 14.57 15.51 13.18
C ALA A 415 16.08 15.59 12.89
N SER A 416 16.82 14.49 13.09
CA SER A 416 18.26 14.42 12.83
C SER A 416 18.60 14.60 11.36
N ILE A 417 17.86 13.93 10.45
CA ILE A 417 18.04 14.06 9.00
C ILE A 417 17.73 15.49 8.55
N LYS A 418 16.70 16.13 9.11
CA LYS A 418 16.35 17.51 8.80
C LYS A 418 17.44 18.49 9.24
N GLN A 419 18.02 18.29 10.40
CA GLN A 419 19.14 19.11 10.89
C GLN A 419 20.40 18.98 10.03
N ALA A 420 20.74 17.75 9.60
CA ALA A 420 21.87 17.50 8.73
C ALA A 420 21.72 18.20 7.37
N ALA A 421 20.51 18.14 6.77
CA ALA A 421 20.20 18.84 5.52
C ALA A 421 20.32 20.36 5.65
N ASN A 422 19.84 20.95 6.75
CA ASN A 422 19.93 22.39 6.99
C ASN A 422 21.38 22.85 7.23
N LYS A 423 22.20 22.06 7.93
CA LYS A 423 23.63 22.35 8.12
C LYS A 423 24.42 22.29 6.81
N SER A 424 24.08 21.37 5.90
CA SER A 424 24.69 21.29 4.57
C SER A 424 24.39 22.50 3.67
N ILE A 425 23.25 23.16 3.86
CA ILE A 425 22.86 24.38 3.14
C ILE A 425 23.49 25.63 3.78
N ALA A 426 23.72 25.60 5.10
CA ALA A 426 24.34 26.71 5.85
C ALA A 426 25.87 26.64 5.90
N GLY A 427 26.53 25.64 5.32
CA GLY A 427 27.98 25.53 5.21
C GLY A 427 28.58 26.51 4.18
N PRO A 428 29.83 26.94 4.27
CA PRO A 428 30.34 28.29 4.16
C PRO A 428 30.30 28.86 2.74
N LEU A 429 29.29 29.68 2.45
CA LEU A 429 29.29 30.66 1.34
C LEU A 429 29.86 32.03 1.73
N SER A 430 30.53 32.14 2.89
CA SER A 430 30.94 33.43 3.42
C SER A 430 32.45 33.74 3.44
N THR A 431 33.31 33.00 2.72
CA THR A 431 34.76 33.29 2.81
C THR A 431 35.52 33.40 1.46
N THR A 432 34.85 33.54 0.32
CA THR A 432 35.61 33.60 -0.96
C THR A 432 35.30 34.81 -1.86
N LEU A 433 34.66 35.86 -1.36
CA LEU A 433 34.38 37.06 -2.13
C LEU A 433 34.97 38.36 -1.58
N VAL A 434 36.10 38.28 -0.85
CA VAL A 434 36.90 39.50 -0.49
C VAL A 434 38.38 39.15 -0.67
N ARG A 435 38.85 39.07 -1.93
CA ARG A 435 40.27 39.31 -2.30
C ARG A 435 40.43 39.29 -3.81
N SER A 436 40.05 40.39 -4.47
CA SER A 436 40.62 40.83 -5.74
C SER A 436 40.23 42.27 -5.99
N SER A 437 40.80 43.20 -5.26
CA SER A 437 40.98 44.60 -5.62
C SER A 437 42.14 45.15 -4.79
N ASP A 438 43.33 44.93 -5.29
CA ASP A 438 44.48 45.81 -5.20
C ASP A 438 45.47 45.44 -6.34
#